data_88dc02839bb84c6249c23bd8e5283a2b
#
_entry.id   88dc02839bb84c6249c23bd8e5283a2b
#
_cell.length_a   1.000
_cell.length_b   1.000
_cell.length_c   1.000
_cell.angle_alpha   90.00
_cell.angle_beta   90.00
_cell.angle_gamma   90.00
#
_symmetry.space_group_name_H-M   'P 1'
#
loop_
_entity.id
_entity.type
_entity.pdbx_description
1 polymer ?
#
loop_
_entity_poly.entity_id
_entity_poly.type
_entity_poly.pdbx_seq_one_letter_code
_entity_poly.pdbx_strand_id
1 'polypeptide(L)'
;MLTELPAPSCAQPALRSHLLRSRIAGVVSTSRERSLSRYRMFVAGDPRALLGLEPERDWRLGDLLQLMGRKCGVSADPGHTSGQDVIDPDRTIVALGAFADRLAAVAAAAAPVLIGTGHPHRLLGFYAGLAAGLSAAGCTVLRPAQGRSVDITTRFGVRTYNLDYVRGVALVREPGARGCGSEPGVHTHSPLPLRVALGAAMDGDGPLPAMVIGDHGWVCGAGQLGIEALGLADADDPAPFVGQAEGRVSVVVPLDDTVRSDYYRPLTRYVLNRACLSQ
;
A
#
# COMPACT_ATOMS: atom_id res chain seq x y z
N MET A 1 -15.11 -6.31 -29.16
CA MET A 1 -15.90 -5.19 -28.62
C MET A 1 -15.00 -4.43 -27.66
N LEU A 2 -14.52 -3.26 -28.08
CA LEU A 2 -13.78 -2.35 -27.23
C LEU A 2 -14.80 -1.67 -26.30
N THR A 3 -14.75 -1.99 -25.02
CA THR A 3 -15.56 -1.33 -23.99
C THR A 3 -15.04 0.11 -23.86
N GLU A 4 -15.81 1.08 -24.30
CA GLU A 4 -15.51 2.50 -24.10
C GLU A 4 -15.34 2.76 -22.60
N LEU A 5 -14.19 3.35 -22.23
CA LEU A 5 -13.93 3.84 -20.87
C LEU A 5 -14.98 4.93 -20.56
N PRO A 6 -15.61 4.92 -19.37
CA PRO A 6 -16.55 5.97 -18.99
C PRO A 6 -15.87 7.34 -19.02
N ALA A 7 -16.59 8.33 -19.54
CA ALA A 7 -16.14 9.71 -19.64
C ALA A 7 -15.63 10.24 -18.27
N PRO A 8 -14.53 11.03 -18.23
CA PRO A 8 -13.97 11.53 -17.00
C PRO A 8 -14.99 12.38 -16.24
N SER A 9 -15.30 12.00 -15.00
CA SER A 9 -16.14 12.81 -14.12
C SER A 9 -15.41 14.15 -13.82
N CYS A 10 -16.14 15.24 -13.57
CA CYS A 10 -15.58 16.55 -13.21
C CYS A 10 -14.58 16.50 -12.01
N ALA A 11 -14.60 15.44 -11.22
CA ALA A 11 -13.67 15.22 -10.11
C ALA A 11 -12.24 14.85 -10.55
N GLN A 12 -12.04 14.25 -11.73
CA GLN A 12 -10.73 13.78 -12.18
C GLN A 12 -9.73 14.92 -12.50
N PRO A 13 -10.09 16.02 -13.20
CA PRO A 13 -9.17 17.13 -13.43
C PRO A 13 -8.73 17.82 -12.14
N ALA A 14 -9.64 17.95 -11.17
CA ALA A 14 -9.31 18.52 -9.85
C ALA A 14 -8.37 17.62 -9.07
N LEU A 15 -8.59 16.30 -9.08
CA LEU A 15 -7.72 15.31 -8.45
C LEU A 15 -6.34 15.31 -9.11
N ARG A 16 -6.26 15.30 -10.45
CA ARG A 16 -5.00 15.37 -11.19
C ARG A 16 -4.18 16.62 -10.81
N SER A 17 -4.84 17.77 -10.78
CA SER A 17 -4.20 19.02 -10.35
C SER A 17 -3.71 18.97 -8.90
N HIS A 18 -4.45 18.29 -8.00
CA HIS A 18 -4.04 18.08 -6.62
C HIS A 18 -2.81 17.16 -6.54
N LEU A 19 -2.80 16.00 -7.24
CA LEU A 19 -1.67 15.06 -7.26
C LEU A 19 -0.37 15.76 -7.67
N LEU A 20 -0.42 16.60 -8.70
CA LEU A 20 0.74 17.35 -9.18
C LEU A 20 1.22 18.42 -8.17
N ARG A 21 0.29 19.23 -7.63
CA ARG A 21 0.65 20.28 -6.66
C ARG A 21 1.18 19.74 -5.34
N SER A 22 0.66 18.62 -4.87
CA SER A 22 1.10 17.96 -3.63
C SER A 22 2.30 17.04 -3.84
N ARG A 23 2.75 16.85 -5.09
CA ARG A 23 3.84 15.95 -5.46
C ARG A 23 3.57 14.48 -5.08
N ILE A 24 2.32 14.11 -4.91
CA ILE A 24 1.91 12.70 -4.77
C ILE A 24 2.17 11.96 -6.09
N ALA A 25 2.01 12.65 -7.21
CA ALA A 25 2.41 12.20 -8.55
C ALA A 25 2.97 13.40 -9.34
N GLY A 26 3.45 13.19 -10.54
CA GLY A 26 4.28 14.13 -11.27
C GLY A 26 5.74 13.93 -10.86
N VAL A 27 6.49 15.01 -10.75
CA VAL A 27 7.86 14.97 -10.19
C VAL A 27 7.77 14.74 -8.69
N VAL A 28 8.20 13.56 -8.24
CA VAL A 28 8.11 13.11 -6.85
C VAL A 28 9.39 13.38 -6.05
N SER A 29 9.35 13.15 -4.73
CA SER A 29 10.53 13.33 -3.86
C SER A 29 11.55 12.21 -4.02
N THR A 30 11.12 11.03 -4.44
CA THR A 30 11.98 9.86 -4.65
C THR A 30 12.94 10.12 -5.81
N SER A 31 14.23 9.90 -5.56
CA SER A 31 15.26 10.07 -6.59
C SER A 31 15.42 8.80 -7.44
N ARG A 32 15.84 9.00 -8.67
CA ARG A 32 16.13 7.92 -9.63
C ARG A 32 17.20 6.97 -9.10
N GLU A 33 18.23 7.50 -8.47
CA GLU A 33 19.30 6.70 -7.86
C GLU A 33 18.74 5.75 -6.79
N ARG A 34 17.80 6.25 -5.97
CA ARG A 34 17.14 5.46 -4.94
C ARG A 34 16.30 4.36 -5.57
N SER A 35 15.47 4.66 -6.56
CA SER A 35 14.66 3.67 -7.28
C SER A 35 15.53 2.58 -7.91
N LEU A 36 16.60 2.96 -8.61
CA LEU A 36 17.54 1.99 -9.20
C LEU A 36 18.26 1.14 -8.16
N SER A 37 18.61 1.71 -7.01
CA SER A 37 19.21 0.96 -5.89
C SER A 37 18.22 -0.09 -5.36
N ARG A 38 16.95 0.29 -5.14
CA ARG A 38 15.90 -0.63 -4.67
C ARG A 38 15.60 -1.73 -5.70
N TYR A 39 15.58 -1.41 -6.99
CA TYR A 39 15.39 -2.40 -8.05
C TYR A 39 16.54 -3.42 -8.09
N ARG A 40 17.79 -2.98 -7.91
CA ARG A 40 18.93 -3.90 -7.79
C ARG A 40 18.86 -4.78 -6.55
N MET A 41 18.43 -4.23 -5.41
CA MET A 41 18.17 -5.02 -4.20
C MET A 41 17.09 -6.08 -4.43
N PHE A 42 15.99 -5.73 -5.11
CA PHE A 42 14.93 -6.68 -5.45
C PHE A 42 15.46 -7.81 -6.34
N VAL A 43 16.20 -7.48 -7.40
CA VAL A 43 16.82 -8.48 -8.31
C VAL A 43 17.81 -9.39 -7.57
N ALA A 44 18.50 -8.84 -6.55
CA ALA A 44 19.42 -9.61 -5.71
C ALA A 44 18.71 -10.47 -4.64
N GLY A 45 17.37 -10.43 -4.57
CA GLY A 45 16.61 -11.18 -3.58
C GLY A 45 16.69 -10.60 -2.16
N ASP A 46 17.04 -9.33 -2.00
CA ASP A 46 17.14 -8.70 -0.67
C ASP A 46 15.74 -8.62 -0.02
N PRO A 47 15.53 -9.23 1.17
CA PRO A 47 14.24 -9.25 1.84
C PRO A 47 13.64 -7.86 2.10
N ARG A 48 14.50 -6.83 2.22
CA ARG A 48 14.08 -5.43 2.43
C ARG A 48 13.45 -4.80 1.19
N ALA A 49 13.70 -5.37 0.00
CA ALA A 49 13.10 -4.95 -1.26
C ALA A 49 12.01 -5.91 -1.73
N LEU A 50 12.05 -7.18 -1.30
CA LEU A 50 11.02 -8.18 -1.59
C LEU A 50 9.73 -7.96 -0.77
N LEU A 51 9.81 -7.33 0.40
CA LEU A 51 8.66 -7.00 1.26
C LEU A 51 7.80 -8.21 1.65
N GLY A 52 8.37 -9.41 1.61
CA GLY A 52 7.69 -10.68 1.87
C GLY A 52 7.08 -11.36 0.65
N LEU A 53 7.26 -10.80 -0.55
CA LEU A 53 6.95 -11.45 -1.81
C LEU A 53 8.08 -12.43 -2.19
N GLU A 54 7.72 -13.57 -2.70
CA GLU A 54 8.60 -14.54 -3.35
C GLU A 54 8.22 -14.56 -4.84
N PRO A 55 8.96 -13.86 -5.72
CA PRO A 55 8.64 -13.78 -7.15
C PRO A 55 8.59 -15.16 -7.80
N GLU A 56 7.66 -15.35 -8.76
CA GLU A 56 7.50 -16.65 -9.48
C GLU A 56 8.60 -16.91 -10.49
N ARG A 57 9.35 -15.87 -10.88
CA ARG A 57 10.45 -15.97 -11.84
C ARG A 57 11.61 -15.08 -11.44
N ASP A 58 12.77 -15.35 -12.04
CA ASP A 58 13.92 -14.46 -11.92
C ASP A 58 13.67 -13.16 -12.70
N TRP A 59 13.51 -12.06 -11.97
CA TRP A 59 13.38 -10.73 -12.52
C TRP A 59 14.77 -10.12 -12.77
N ARG A 60 14.98 -9.53 -13.93
CA ARG A 60 16.18 -8.76 -14.25
C ARG A 60 15.89 -7.27 -14.12
N LEU A 61 16.95 -6.47 -13.94
CA LEU A 61 16.80 -5.02 -13.82
C LEU A 61 16.03 -4.41 -15.02
N GLY A 62 16.32 -4.87 -16.24
CA GLY A 62 15.60 -4.43 -17.44
C GLY A 62 14.09 -4.74 -17.39
N ASP A 63 13.72 -5.92 -16.89
CA ASP A 63 12.30 -6.31 -16.74
C ASP A 63 11.59 -5.39 -15.74
N LEU A 64 12.25 -5.08 -14.61
CA LEU A 64 11.71 -4.15 -13.60
C LEU A 64 11.57 -2.74 -14.16
N LEU A 65 12.56 -2.23 -14.89
CA LEU A 65 12.47 -0.92 -15.53
C LEU A 65 11.27 -0.83 -16.46
N GLN A 66 11.05 -1.86 -17.27
CA GLN A 66 9.89 -1.93 -18.16
C GLN A 66 8.58 -2.05 -17.38
N LEU A 67 8.53 -2.85 -16.32
CA LEU A 67 7.34 -2.98 -15.49
C LEU A 67 6.99 -1.65 -14.82
N MET A 68 7.95 -1.04 -14.14
CA MET A 68 7.75 0.21 -13.41
C MET A 68 7.41 1.37 -14.36
N GLY A 69 8.02 1.39 -15.56
CA GLY A 69 7.62 2.32 -16.62
C GLY A 69 6.15 2.16 -17.02
N ARG A 70 5.67 0.92 -17.18
CA ARG A 70 4.25 0.66 -17.49
C ARG A 70 3.32 0.95 -16.31
N LYS A 71 3.72 0.67 -15.07
CA LYS A 71 2.86 0.78 -13.88
C LYS A 71 2.85 2.19 -13.29
N CYS A 72 4.00 2.81 -13.16
CA CYS A 72 4.18 4.11 -12.50
C CYS A 72 4.38 5.26 -13.49
N GLY A 73 4.87 4.99 -14.72
CA GLY A 73 5.27 6.02 -15.66
C GLY A 73 6.71 6.52 -15.46
N VAL A 74 7.50 5.89 -14.60
CA VAL A 74 8.92 6.20 -14.42
C VAL A 74 9.72 5.84 -15.68
N SER A 75 10.89 6.45 -15.85
CA SER A 75 11.74 6.15 -17.00
C SER A 75 12.14 4.67 -17.05
N ALA A 76 11.90 4.02 -18.19
CA ALA A 76 12.37 2.68 -18.46
C ALA A 76 13.78 2.64 -19.07
N ASP A 77 14.37 3.80 -19.35
CA ASP A 77 15.72 3.92 -19.90
C ASP A 77 16.78 3.57 -18.83
N PRO A 78 17.60 2.53 -19.02
CA PRO A 78 18.67 2.18 -18.09
C PRO A 78 19.79 3.23 -18.03
N GLY A 79 19.92 4.09 -19.06
CA GLY A 79 20.86 5.21 -19.11
C GLY A 79 20.43 6.41 -18.26
N HIS A 80 19.15 6.52 -17.92
CA HIS A 80 18.65 7.55 -16.99
C HIS A 80 18.91 7.12 -15.55
N THR A 81 20.00 7.60 -14.97
CA THR A 81 20.52 7.11 -13.69
C THR A 81 20.43 8.10 -12.54
N SER A 82 20.03 9.34 -12.77
CA SER A 82 20.01 10.39 -11.75
C SER A 82 18.86 11.37 -11.92
N GLY A 83 18.59 12.14 -10.86
CA GLY A 83 17.52 13.15 -10.81
C GLY A 83 16.30 12.65 -10.05
N GLN A 84 15.19 13.38 -10.13
CA GLN A 84 13.93 12.99 -9.52
C GLN A 84 13.15 12.04 -10.44
N ASP A 85 12.53 11.02 -9.86
CA ASP A 85 11.60 10.18 -10.60
C ASP A 85 10.27 10.92 -10.86
N VAL A 86 9.51 10.40 -11.82
CA VAL A 86 8.21 10.97 -12.21
C VAL A 86 7.17 9.84 -12.17
N ILE A 87 6.13 10.04 -11.37
CA ILE A 87 4.95 9.16 -11.37
C ILE A 87 3.87 9.80 -12.24
N ASP A 88 3.36 9.05 -13.21
CA ASP A 88 2.30 9.53 -14.08
C ASP A 88 0.98 9.69 -13.30
N PRO A 89 0.44 10.92 -13.13
CA PRO A 89 -0.77 11.15 -12.36
C PRO A 89 -2.01 10.46 -12.95
N ASP A 90 -2.04 10.21 -14.25
CA ASP A 90 -3.18 9.56 -14.89
C ASP A 90 -3.19 8.06 -14.57
N ARG A 91 -2.02 7.42 -14.44
CA ARG A 91 -1.88 6.05 -13.91
C ARG A 91 -2.31 5.95 -12.46
N THR A 92 -1.94 6.92 -11.63
CA THR A 92 -2.41 7.02 -10.23
C THR A 92 -3.95 7.08 -10.17
N ILE A 93 -4.58 7.94 -10.99
CA ILE A 93 -6.05 8.10 -11.03
C ILE A 93 -6.73 6.81 -11.50
N VAL A 94 -6.23 6.17 -12.55
CA VAL A 94 -6.77 4.89 -13.06
C VAL A 94 -6.69 3.81 -11.97
N ALA A 95 -5.54 3.71 -11.29
CA ALA A 95 -5.35 2.74 -10.22
C ALA A 95 -6.22 3.03 -8.98
N LEU A 96 -6.41 4.32 -8.61
CA LEU A 96 -7.36 4.72 -7.55
C LEU A 96 -8.79 4.33 -7.92
N GLY A 97 -9.17 4.43 -9.19
CA GLY A 97 -10.46 3.97 -9.68
C GLY A 97 -10.65 2.46 -9.49
N ALA A 98 -9.69 1.67 -9.94
CA ALA A 98 -9.70 0.21 -9.78
C ALA A 98 -9.68 -0.20 -8.29
N PHE A 99 -8.93 0.52 -7.46
CA PHE A 99 -8.90 0.33 -6.01
C PHE A 99 -10.29 0.57 -5.39
N ALA A 100 -10.97 1.66 -5.77
CA ALA A 100 -12.32 1.97 -5.30
C ALA A 100 -13.36 0.92 -5.76
N ASP A 101 -13.25 0.43 -6.99
CA ASP A 101 -14.15 -0.60 -7.53
C ASP A 101 -14.01 -1.91 -6.74
N ARG A 102 -12.79 -2.29 -6.31
CA ARG A 102 -12.56 -3.45 -5.43
C ARG A 102 -13.10 -3.22 -4.02
N LEU A 103 -12.96 -2.00 -3.47
CA LEU A 103 -13.58 -1.64 -2.18
C LEU A 103 -15.10 -1.74 -2.22
N ALA A 104 -15.72 -1.26 -3.30
CA ALA A 104 -17.18 -1.39 -3.48
C ALA A 104 -17.62 -2.86 -3.47
N ALA A 105 -16.86 -3.74 -4.14
CA ALA A 105 -17.16 -5.17 -4.19
C ALA A 105 -17.07 -5.83 -2.80
N VAL A 106 -16.03 -5.54 -2.01
CA VAL A 106 -15.89 -6.11 -0.66
C VAL A 106 -16.94 -5.54 0.30
N ALA A 107 -17.31 -4.27 0.14
CA ALA A 107 -18.34 -3.63 0.93
C ALA A 107 -19.74 -4.22 0.63
N ALA A 108 -20.05 -4.46 -0.64
CA ALA A 108 -21.31 -5.12 -1.04
C ALA A 108 -21.47 -6.52 -0.45
N ALA A 109 -20.34 -7.23 -0.23
CA ALA A 109 -20.32 -8.54 0.41
C ALA A 109 -20.29 -8.45 1.95
N ALA A 110 -20.20 -7.27 2.54
CA ALA A 110 -19.97 -7.04 3.98
C ALA A 110 -18.83 -7.91 4.54
N ALA A 111 -17.79 -8.15 3.73
CA ALA A 111 -16.76 -9.13 4.01
C ALA A 111 -15.75 -8.62 5.08
N PRO A 112 -15.08 -9.52 5.84
CA PRO A 112 -14.06 -9.13 6.79
C PRO A 112 -12.82 -8.59 6.09
N VAL A 113 -12.29 -7.47 6.57
CA VAL A 113 -11.09 -6.82 6.01
C VAL A 113 -10.05 -6.56 7.08
N LEU A 114 -8.77 -6.68 6.72
CA LEU A 114 -7.65 -6.27 7.55
C LEU A 114 -6.96 -5.09 6.87
N ILE A 115 -6.77 -4.00 7.61
CA ILE A 115 -6.12 -2.80 7.09
C ILE A 115 -4.86 -2.54 7.89
N GLY A 116 -3.72 -2.35 7.22
CA GLY A 116 -2.45 -2.12 7.89
C GLY A 116 -1.55 -1.15 7.15
N THR A 117 -0.62 -0.51 7.87
CA THR A 117 0.34 0.42 7.27
C THR A 117 1.75 0.27 7.84
N GLY A 118 2.72 0.28 6.94
CA GLY A 118 4.14 0.46 7.27
C GLY A 118 4.55 1.94 7.33
N HIS A 119 3.68 2.87 6.87
CA HIS A 119 3.91 4.32 6.89
C HIS A 119 2.91 5.07 7.81
N PRO A 120 2.88 4.78 9.14
CA PRO A 120 1.84 5.32 10.01
C PRO A 120 1.83 6.86 10.07
N HIS A 121 2.99 7.51 9.98
CA HIS A 121 3.09 8.97 9.99
C HIS A 121 2.48 9.65 8.75
N ARG A 122 2.35 8.93 7.63
CA ARG A 122 1.92 9.47 6.34
C ARG A 122 0.55 8.97 5.94
N LEU A 123 0.34 7.64 5.98
CA LEU A 123 -0.81 6.99 5.38
C LEU A 123 -1.91 6.60 6.37
N LEU A 124 -1.67 6.68 7.70
CA LEU A 124 -2.68 6.33 8.71
C LEU A 124 -4.02 7.04 8.48
N GLY A 125 -4.00 8.33 8.13
CA GLY A 125 -5.22 9.11 7.88
C GLY A 125 -6.02 8.61 6.67
N PHE A 126 -5.32 8.21 5.60
CA PHE A 126 -5.93 7.62 4.40
C PHE A 126 -6.62 6.30 4.75
N TYR A 127 -5.89 5.36 5.33
CA TYR A 127 -6.42 4.04 5.67
C TYR A 127 -7.51 4.08 6.76
N ALA A 128 -7.40 4.97 7.73
CA ALA A 128 -8.42 5.15 8.75
C ALA A 128 -9.75 5.67 8.17
N GLY A 129 -9.67 6.50 7.13
CA GLY A 129 -10.86 6.91 6.37
C GLY A 129 -11.53 5.72 5.66
N LEU A 130 -10.73 4.84 5.03
CA LEU A 130 -11.25 3.62 4.41
C LEU A 130 -11.85 2.66 5.45
N ALA A 131 -11.18 2.47 6.59
CA ALA A 131 -11.69 1.65 7.70
C ALA A 131 -13.06 2.13 8.19
N ALA A 132 -13.23 3.44 8.37
CA ALA A 132 -14.49 4.02 8.78
C ALA A 132 -15.59 3.81 7.73
N GLY A 133 -15.32 4.06 6.44
CA GLY A 133 -16.28 3.86 5.35
C GLY A 133 -16.72 2.39 5.21
N LEU A 134 -15.77 1.45 5.25
CA LEU A 134 -16.06 0.02 5.18
C LEU A 134 -16.83 -0.47 6.41
N SER A 135 -16.49 -0.02 7.61
CA SER A 135 -17.23 -0.35 8.84
C SER A 135 -18.65 0.18 8.78
N ALA A 136 -18.86 1.39 8.29
CA ALA A 136 -20.20 1.98 8.12
C ALA A 136 -21.05 1.23 7.08
N ALA A 137 -20.42 0.61 6.08
CA ALA A 137 -21.06 -0.24 5.08
C ALA A 137 -21.29 -1.69 5.57
N GLY A 138 -20.97 -2.00 6.84
CA GLY A 138 -21.23 -3.32 7.44
C GLY A 138 -20.07 -4.30 7.36
N CYS A 139 -18.90 -3.93 6.80
CA CYS A 139 -17.72 -4.77 6.84
C CYS A 139 -17.16 -4.90 8.26
N THR A 140 -16.67 -6.08 8.59
CA THR A 140 -15.90 -6.29 9.82
C THR A 140 -14.45 -5.87 9.59
N VAL A 141 -14.02 -4.75 10.19
CA VAL A 141 -12.62 -4.33 10.20
C VAL A 141 -11.90 -5.06 11.33
N LEU A 142 -11.11 -6.07 10.95
CA LEU A 142 -10.45 -7.01 11.86
C LEU A 142 -9.31 -6.38 12.66
N ARG A 143 -9.09 -6.90 13.88
CA ARG A 143 -7.99 -6.47 14.77
C ARG A 143 -7.32 -7.65 15.46
N PRO A 144 -6.92 -8.71 14.73
CA PRO A 144 -6.28 -9.87 15.34
C PRO A 144 -4.91 -9.52 15.92
N ALA A 145 -4.46 -10.27 16.91
CA ALA A 145 -3.14 -10.14 17.54
C ALA A 145 -2.87 -8.76 18.17
N GLN A 146 -3.89 -7.97 18.53
CA GLN A 146 -3.65 -6.68 19.16
C GLN A 146 -2.84 -6.85 20.45
N GLY A 147 -1.74 -6.08 20.58
CA GLY A 147 -0.81 -6.15 21.72
C GLY A 147 0.25 -7.25 21.60
N ARG A 148 0.17 -8.18 20.63
CA ARG A 148 1.21 -9.20 20.43
C ARG A 148 2.52 -8.57 19.95
N SER A 149 3.63 -9.14 20.42
CA SER A 149 4.98 -8.73 20.02
C SER A 149 5.33 -9.23 18.63
N VAL A 150 6.09 -8.41 17.91
CA VAL A 150 6.63 -8.68 16.59
C VAL A 150 8.11 -8.34 16.57
N ASP A 151 8.97 -9.31 16.31
CA ASP A 151 10.40 -9.11 16.18
C ASP A 151 10.74 -8.74 14.73
N ILE A 152 11.28 -7.54 14.51
CA ILE A 152 11.60 -7.01 13.19
C ILE A 152 13.10 -6.78 13.08
N THR A 153 13.72 -7.35 12.05
CA THR A 153 15.11 -7.06 11.73
C THR A 153 15.24 -5.66 11.16
N THR A 154 16.05 -4.85 11.82
CA THR A 154 16.38 -3.48 11.39
C THR A 154 17.85 -3.38 11.06
N ARG A 155 18.31 -2.24 10.53
CA ARG A 155 19.75 -1.97 10.33
C ARG A 155 20.56 -1.96 11.63
N PHE A 156 19.89 -1.90 12.79
CA PHE A 156 20.51 -1.89 14.12
C PHE A 156 20.32 -3.23 14.87
N GLY A 157 19.96 -4.31 14.16
CA GLY A 157 19.65 -5.61 14.73
C GLY A 157 18.13 -5.86 14.86
N VAL A 158 17.80 -6.97 15.52
CA VAL A 158 16.39 -7.33 15.79
C VAL A 158 15.85 -6.43 16.90
N ARG A 159 14.68 -5.89 16.68
CA ARG A 159 13.92 -5.09 17.65
C ARG A 159 12.51 -5.63 17.80
N THR A 160 12.05 -5.72 19.02
CA THR A 160 10.68 -6.11 19.34
C THR A 160 9.76 -4.88 19.33
N TYR A 161 8.65 -5.00 18.63
CA TYR A 161 7.57 -4.02 18.57
C TYR A 161 6.26 -4.69 18.97
N ASN A 162 5.23 -3.92 19.31
CA ASN A 162 3.89 -4.43 19.53
C ASN A 162 3.00 -4.09 18.33
N LEU A 163 2.22 -5.08 17.88
CA LEU A 163 1.15 -4.84 16.92
C LEU A 163 0.02 -4.10 17.61
N ASP A 164 -0.40 -2.96 17.07
CA ASP A 164 -1.47 -2.13 17.63
C ASP A 164 -2.42 -1.67 16.52
N TYR A 165 -3.59 -1.19 16.92
CA TYR A 165 -4.62 -0.71 15.99
C TYR A 165 -5.07 0.70 16.34
N VAL A 166 -4.96 1.60 15.37
CA VAL A 166 -5.40 2.98 15.49
C VAL A 166 -6.50 3.23 14.48
N ARG A 167 -7.71 3.51 14.96
CA ARG A 167 -8.89 3.74 14.11
C ARG A 167 -9.12 2.64 13.06
N GLY A 168 -8.91 1.37 13.46
CA GLY A 168 -9.08 0.21 12.59
C GLY A 168 -7.89 -0.14 11.71
N VAL A 169 -6.78 0.60 11.79
CA VAL A 169 -5.56 0.36 11.01
C VAL A 169 -4.48 -0.26 11.87
N ALA A 170 -3.98 -1.41 11.45
CA ALA A 170 -2.85 -2.10 12.07
C ALA A 170 -1.53 -1.37 11.79
N LEU A 171 -0.69 -1.29 12.80
CA LEU A 171 0.65 -0.72 12.74
C LEU A 171 1.52 -1.30 13.86
N VAL A 172 2.81 -1.01 13.85
CA VAL A 172 3.71 -1.42 14.95
C VAL A 172 4.14 -0.23 15.78
N ARG A 173 4.27 -0.43 17.09
CA ARG A 173 4.70 0.57 18.08
C ARG A 173 5.83 0.04 18.96
N GLU A 174 6.62 0.96 19.50
CA GLU A 174 7.58 0.65 20.54
C GLU A 174 6.87 0.06 21.77
N PRO A 175 7.45 -0.94 22.45
CA PRO A 175 6.89 -1.50 23.67
C PRO A 175 6.70 -0.41 24.74
N GLY A 176 5.52 -0.38 25.37
CA GLY A 176 5.19 0.61 26.40
C GLY A 176 4.70 1.97 25.89
N ALA A 177 4.72 2.21 24.57
CA ALA A 177 4.08 3.39 24.00
C ALA A 177 2.55 3.28 24.13
N ARG A 178 2.00 3.85 25.20
CA ARG A 178 0.55 3.87 25.44
C ARG A 178 -0.12 5.02 24.72
N GLY A 179 -1.26 4.75 24.11
CA GLY A 179 -2.07 5.48 23.15
C GLY A 179 -2.44 6.94 23.35
N CYS A 180 -1.62 7.73 24.01
CA CYS A 180 -1.84 9.19 24.14
C CYS A 180 -0.63 10.03 23.69
N GLY A 181 0.39 9.41 23.11
CA GLY A 181 1.58 10.08 22.58
C GLY A 181 1.38 10.54 21.13
N SER A 182 2.11 11.56 20.76
CA SER A 182 2.12 12.22 19.44
C SER A 182 2.60 11.33 18.28
N GLU A 183 3.05 10.09 18.53
CA GLU A 183 3.61 9.22 17.51
C GLU A 183 2.63 8.13 17.07
N PRO A 184 2.20 8.13 15.80
CA PRO A 184 1.23 7.16 15.28
C PRO A 184 1.76 5.72 15.19
N GLY A 185 3.07 5.49 15.21
CA GLY A 185 3.71 4.17 15.09
C GLY A 185 5.08 4.24 14.44
N VAL A 186 5.71 3.09 14.23
CA VAL A 186 7.05 2.96 13.65
C VAL A 186 6.95 2.59 12.17
N HIS A 187 7.79 3.22 11.34
CA HIS A 187 7.89 2.88 9.92
C HIS A 187 8.53 1.50 9.75
N THR A 188 7.90 0.63 8.96
CA THR A 188 8.41 -0.70 8.64
C THR A 188 8.00 -1.19 7.27
N HIS A 189 8.92 -1.85 6.59
CA HIS A 189 8.67 -2.58 5.34
C HIS A 189 8.42 -4.08 5.58
N SER A 190 8.52 -4.54 6.84
CA SER A 190 8.46 -5.95 7.18
C SER A 190 7.06 -6.55 6.96
N PRO A 191 6.94 -7.78 6.40
CA PRO A 191 5.69 -8.51 6.33
C PRO A 191 5.31 -9.19 7.66
N LEU A 192 6.20 -9.20 8.66
CA LEU A 192 5.99 -9.92 9.92
C LEU A 192 4.77 -9.45 10.71
N PRO A 193 4.44 -8.14 10.79
CA PRO A 193 3.21 -7.69 11.44
C PRO A 193 1.94 -8.32 10.87
N LEU A 194 1.85 -8.42 9.54
CA LEU A 194 0.75 -9.13 8.89
C LEU A 194 0.75 -10.61 9.23
N ARG A 195 1.92 -11.27 9.16
CA ARG A 195 2.02 -12.72 9.45
C ARG A 195 1.59 -13.02 10.89
N VAL A 196 1.95 -12.18 11.85
CA VAL A 196 1.51 -12.32 13.25
C VAL A 196 -0.01 -12.12 13.37
N ALA A 197 -0.57 -11.12 12.66
CA ALA A 197 -2.01 -10.88 12.62
C ALA A 197 -2.78 -12.09 12.05
N LEU A 198 -2.33 -12.62 10.91
CA LEU A 198 -2.97 -13.76 10.26
C LEU A 198 -2.81 -15.05 11.07
N GLY A 199 -1.64 -15.30 11.67
CA GLY A 199 -1.43 -16.42 12.56
C GLY A 199 -2.41 -16.41 13.73
N ALA A 200 -2.60 -15.26 14.37
CA ALA A 200 -3.57 -15.14 15.46
C ALA A 200 -5.02 -15.38 15.01
N ALA A 201 -5.40 -14.89 13.81
CA ALA A 201 -6.72 -15.17 13.26
C ALA A 201 -6.92 -16.68 12.99
N MET A 202 -5.90 -17.37 12.50
CA MET A 202 -5.91 -18.84 12.31
C MET A 202 -6.02 -19.59 13.65
N ASP A 203 -5.43 -19.05 14.72
CA ASP A 203 -5.51 -19.60 16.08
C ASP A 203 -6.85 -19.30 16.79
N GLY A 204 -7.81 -18.64 16.10
CA GLY A 204 -9.14 -18.38 16.61
C GLY A 204 -9.37 -16.95 17.13
N ASP A 205 -8.45 -16.02 16.90
CA ASP A 205 -8.59 -14.59 17.21
C ASP A 205 -9.38 -13.85 16.10
N GLY A 206 -10.51 -14.43 15.69
CA GLY A 206 -11.41 -13.91 14.68
C GLY A 206 -11.34 -14.61 13.31
N PRO A 207 -12.12 -14.16 12.33
CA PRO A 207 -12.08 -14.72 10.97
C PRO A 207 -10.82 -14.28 10.22
N LEU A 208 -10.45 -15.06 9.21
CA LEU A 208 -9.45 -14.62 8.22
C LEU A 208 -10.03 -13.47 7.38
N PRO A 209 -9.21 -12.47 7.00
CA PRO A 209 -9.65 -11.41 6.11
C PRO A 209 -9.93 -11.95 4.70
N ALA A 210 -11.02 -11.52 4.10
CA ALA A 210 -11.27 -11.71 2.68
C ALA A 210 -10.38 -10.79 1.83
N MET A 211 -9.95 -9.66 2.41
CA MET A 211 -9.09 -8.68 1.75
C MET A 211 -8.15 -8.01 2.76
N VAL A 212 -6.90 -7.80 2.34
CA VAL A 212 -5.92 -6.96 3.05
C VAL A 212 -5.71 -5.67 2.28
N ILE A 213 -5.78 -4.54 2.97
CA ILE A 213 -5.57 -3.20 2.41
C ILE A 213 -4.37 -2.57 3.13
N GLY A 214 -3.40 -2.06 2.38
CA GLY A 214 -2.23 -1.47 3.05
C GLY A 214 -1.12 -1.01 2.12
N ASP A 215 0.09 -1.07 2.63
CA ASP A 215 1.33 -0.77 1.91
C ASP A 215 2.42 -1.79 2.26
N HIS A 216 3.54 -1.77 1.54
CA HIS A 216 4.73 -2.58 1.79
C HIS A 216 4.45 -4.05 2.11
N GLY A 217 4.99 -4.54 3.25
CA GLY A 217 4.86 -5.92 3.71
C GLY A 217 3.43 -6.37 4.02
N TRP A 218 2.49 -5.43 4.26
CA TRP A 218 1.08 -5.76 4.41
C TRP A 218 0.49 -6.30 3.11
N VAL A 219 0.78 -5.65 2.00
CA VAL A 219 0.26 -6.02 0.67
C VAL A 219 1.00 -7.22 0.10
N CYS A 220 2.34 -7.15 0.08
CA CYS A 220 3.16 -8.23 -0.49
C CYS A 220 3.00 -9.52 0.30
N GLY A 221 2.97 -9.45 1.64
CA GLY A 221 2.76 -10.62 2.49
C GLY A 221 1.37 -11.24 2.31
N ALA A 222 0.31 -10.44 2.14
CA ALA A 222 -1.04 -10.95 1.89
C ALA A 222 -1.14 -11.63 0.53
N GLY A 223 -0.65 -10.97 -0.53
CA GLY A 223 -0.61 -11.53 -1.87
C GLY A 223 0.20 -12.82 -1.95
N GLN A 224 1.34 -12.90 -1.22
CA GLN A 224 2.14 -14.12 -1.12
C GLN A 224 1.36 -15.30 -0.52
N LEU A 225 0.44 -15.02 0.39
CA LEU A 225 -0.40 -16.04 1.05
C LEU A 225 -1.73 -16.30 0.32
N GLY A 226 -1.93 -15.72 -0.88
CA GLY A 226 -3.13 -15.92 -1.68
C GLY A 226 -4.37 -15.14 -1.16
N ILE A 227 -4.18 -14.18 -0.27
CA ILE A 227 -5.26 -13.31 0.21
C ILE A 227 -5.33 -12.09 -0.73
N GLU A 228 -6.54 -11.74 -1.15
CA GLU A 228 -6.74 -10.54 -1.97
C GLU A 228 -6.11 -9.30 -1.31
N ALA A 229 -5.27 -8.57 -2.05
CA ALA A 229 -4.52 -7.45 -1.54
C ALA A 229 -4.68 -6.20 -2.41
N LEU A 230 -4.93 -5.06 -1.75
CA LEU A 230 -4.96 -3.74 -2.38
C LEU A 230 -3.90 -2.84 -1.73
N GLY A 231 -3.12 -2.14 -2.54
CA GLY A 231 -2.01 -1.37 -2.00
C GLY A 231 -1.76 0.00 -2.59
N LEU A 232 -1.05 0.80 -1.79
CA LEU A 232 -0.33 1.99 -2.24
C LEU A 232 1.16 1.66 -2.26
N ALA A 233 1.89 2.16 -3.26
CA ALA A 233 3.34 1.98 -3.32
C ALA A 233 4.03 3.12 -4.05
N ASP A 234 5.24 3.48 -3.59
CA ASP A 234 6.10 4.44 -4.26
C ASP A 234 6.84 3.81 -5.45
N ALA A 235 7.39 4.66 -6.28
CA ALA A 235 8.17 4.28 -7.46
C ALA A 235 9.45 3.49 -7.12
N ASP A 236 9.98 3.60 -5.90
CA ASP A 236 11.15 2.84 -5.47
C ASP A 236 10.82 1.46 -4.85
N ASP A 237 9.54 1.11 -4.71
CA ASP A 237 9.09 -0.18 -4.18
C ASP A 237 8.54 -1.11 -5.29
N PRO A 238 9.39 -1.90 -5.97
CA PRO A 238 8.95 -2.73 -7.10
C PRO A 238 8.11 -3.94 -6.69
N ALA A 239 8.25 -4.46 -5.45
CA ALA A 239 7.61 -5.70 -5.03
C ALA A 239 6.08 -5.72 -5.17
N PRO A 240 5.31 -4.69 -4.73
CA PRO A 240 3.87 -4.67 -4.93
C PRO A 240 3.48 -4.75 -6.41
N PHE A 241 4.22 -4.06 -7.29
CA PHE A 241 3.95 -4.05 -8.74
C PHE A 241 4.33 -5.36 -9.41
N VAL A 242 5.37 -6.04 -8.94
CA VAL A 242 5.69 -7.42 -9.34
C VAL A 242 4.58 -8.36 -8.89
N GLY A 243 4.16 -8.29 -7.63
CA GLY A 243 3.04 -9.08 -7.12
C GLY A 243 1.76 -8.85 -7.93
N GLN A 244 1.51 -7.62 -8.38
CA GLN A 244 0.39 -7.33 -9.28
C GLN A 244 0.60 -7.92 -10.68
N ALA A 245 1.81 -7.91 -11.21
CA ALA A 245 2.10 -8.48 -12.53
C ALA A 245 1.99 -10.01 -12.54
N GLU A 246 2.25 -10.65 -11.41
CA GLU A 246 2.14 -12.10 -11.19
C GLU A 246 0.74 -12.53 -10.69
N GLY A 247 -0.22 -11.59 -10.59
CA GLY A 247 -1.60 -11.88 -10.20
C GLY A 247 -1.81 -12.13 -8.70
N ARG A 248 -0.82 -11.88 -7.86
CA ARG A 248 -0.87 -12.05 -6.40
C ARG A 248 -1.45 -10.84 -5.67
N VAL A 249 -1.26 -9.64 -6.21
CA VAL A 249 -1.83 -8.38 -5.69
C VAL A 249 -2.84 -7.86 -6.70
N SER A 250 -4.06 -7.57 -6.24
CA SER A 250 -5.16 -7.19 -7.14
C SER A 250 -4.96 -5.79 -7.72
N VAL A 251 -4.66 -4.80 -6.87
CA VAL A 251 -4.46 -3.41 -7.30
C VAL A 251 -3.33 -2.77 -6.49
N VAL A 252 -2.43 -2.08 -7.20
CA VAL A 252 -1.41 -1.21 -6.60
C VAL A 252 -1.56 0.19 -7.20
N VAL A 253 -1.72 1.18 -6.34
CA VAL A 253 -1.77 2.59 -6.72
C VAL A 253 -0.38 3.18 -6.65
N PRO A 254 0.22 3.61 -7.77
CA PRO A 254 1.51 4.27 -7.77
C PRO A 254 1.37 5.70 -7.23
N LEU A 255 2.14 6.05 -6.21
CA LEU A 255 2.16 7.40 -5.62
C LEU A 255 3.39 7.59 -4.73
N ASP A 256 3.80 8.84 -4.49
CA ASP A 256 4.77 9.16 -3.42
C ASP A 256 4.07 9.02 -2.07
N ASP A 257 4.55 8.11 -1.23
CA ASP A 257 3.98 7.78 0.08
C ASP A 257 4.64 8.54 1.23
N THR A 258 5.56 9.47 0.92
CA THR A 258 6.33 10.25 1.89
C THR A 258 5.86 11.69 2.06
N VAL A 259 4.90 12.15 1.26
CA VAL A 259 4.37 13.51 1.37
C VAL A 259 3.56 13.71 2.67
N ARG A 260 3.17 14.94 2.96
CA ARG A 260 2.39 15.28 4.16
C ARG A 260 1.08 14.50 4.21
N SER A 261 0.73 14.00 5.40
CA SER A 261 -0.43 13.13 5.61
C SER A 261 -1.78 13.76 5.23
N ASP A 262 -1.91 15.08 5.35
CA ASP A 262 -3.13 15.81 4.99
C ASP A 262 -3.35 15.87 3.46
N TYR A 263 -2.30 15.69 2.66
CA TYR A 263 -2.40 15.67 1.20
C TYR A 263 -3.10 14.42 0.65
N TYR A 264 -3.18 13.32 1.42
CA TYR A 264 -3.93 12.14 1.00
C TYR A 264 -5.44 12.22 1.23
N ARG A 265 -5.95 13.24 1.95
CA ARG A 265 -7.40 13.40 2.19
C ARG A 265 -8.25 13.48 0.92
N PRO A 266 -7.85 14.22 -0.15
CA PRO A 266 -8.61 14.21 -1.40
C PRO A 266 -8.65 12.84 -2.07
N LEU A 267 -7.60 12.02 -1.95
CA LEU A 267 -7.57 10.65 -2.46
C LEU A 267 -8.55 9.76 -1.68
N THR A 268 -8.54 9.85 -0.34
CA THR A 268 -9.52 9.14 0.51
C THR A 268 -10.94 9.46 0.10
N ARG A 269 -11.24 10.76 -0.07
CA ARG A 269 -12.57 11.22 -0.49
C ARG A 269 -12.94 10.71 -1.89
N TYR A 270 -12.00 10.75 -2.84
CA TYR A 270 -12.21 10.24 -4.18
C TYR A 270 -12.54 8.74 -4.17
N VAL A 271 -11.78 7.94 -3.43
CA VAL A 271 -11.95 6.49 -3.33
C VAL A 271 -13.30 6.16 -2.68
N LEU A 272 -13.63 6.79 -1.54
CA LEU A 272 -14.89 6.55 -0.83
C LEU A 272 -16.10 6.97 -1.67
N ASN A 273 -16.06 8.13 -2.34
CA ASN A 273 -17.14 8.60 -3.21
C ASN A 273 -17.38 7.62 -4.37
N ARG A 274 -16.30 7.18 -5.03
CA ARG A 274 -16.39 6.25 -6.16
C ARG A 274 -16.89 4.86 -5.72
N ALA A 275 -16.49 4.42 -4.54
CA ALA A 275 -16.96 3.15 -3.96
C ALA A 275 -18.35 3.22 -3.33
N CYS A 276 -19.04 4.38 -3.37
CA CYS A 276 -20.31 4.64 -2.70
C CYS A 276 -20.27 4.39 -1.17
N LEU A 277 -19.12 4.67 -0.53
CA LEU A 277 -18.86 4.52 0.90
C LEU A 277 -18.81 5.87 1.64
N SER A 278 -19.16 6.97 0.99
CA SER A 278 -19.22 8.30 1.61
C SER A 278 -20.51 8.43 2.43
N GLN A 279 -20.37 8.90 3.66
CA GLN A 279 -21.48 9.35 4.49
C GLN A 279 -21.79 10.82 4.22
#